data_1f1407a317e3cdcd4528c396f13db238
#
_entry.id   1f1407a317e3cdcd4528c396f13db238
#
_cell.length_a   1.000
_cell.length_b   1.000
_cell.length_c   1.000
_cell.angle_alpha   90.00
_cell.angle_beta   90.00
_cell.angle_gamma   90.00
#
_symmetry.space_group_name_H-M   'P 1'
#
loop_
_entity.id
_entity.type
_entity.pdbx_description
1 polymer ?
#
loop_
_entity_poly.entity_id
_entity_poly.type
_entity_poly.pdbx_seq_one_letter_code
_entity_poly.pdbx_strand_id
1 'polypeptide(L)'
;DGSDFVCATLDFDGGVRHPLVQALPSVLALPVAQVQGIGQTLDLLFAETERVRCGQRLLADRLFEVLLLQMLRWLLDQPAHSGIQSGVLAGLAHPKLARALTAVHEQPGADWSLDRMAQAAGMSRSGFAAEFKAAVGTPPGDYLLRWRVSIAQAQLRSGTAVKSVSDALGYASP
;
A
#
# COMPACT_ATOMS: atom_id res chain seq x y z
N ASP A 1 3.46 -0.42 37.51
CA ASP A 1 3.96 -0.60 36.14
C ASP A 1 3.25 0.40 35.24
N GLY A 2 3.92 1.48 34.90
CA GLY A 2 3.42 2.44 33.90
C GLY A 2 3.59 1.85 32.50
N SER A 3 2.53 1.88 31.70
CA SER A 3 2.63 1.54 30.27
C SER A 3 2.59 2.85 29.50
N ASP A 4 3.61 3.07 28.68
CA ASP A 4 3.67 4.25 27.81
C ASP A 4 2.96 3.94 26.49
N PHE A 5 2.15 4.89 26.02
CA PHE A 5 1.41 4.80 24.77
C PHE A 5 1.80 5.95 23.86
N VAL A 6 1.97 5.64 22.59
CA VAL A 6 2.10 6.64 21.53
C VAL A 6 1.01 6.38 20.50
N CYS A 7 0.27 7.41 20.12
CA CYS A 7 -0.78 7.34 19.12
C CYS A 7 -0.45 8.21 17.92
N ALA A 8 -0.72 7.69 16.72
CA ALA A 8 -0.69 8.46 15.48
C ALA A 8 -1.90 8.14 14.63
N THR A 9 -2.30 9.11 13.82
CA THR A 9 -3.33 8.94 12.78
C THR A 9 -2.65 9.04 11.43
N LEU A 10 -2.96 8.08 10.54
CA LEU A 10 -2.51 8.07 9.16
C LEU A 10 -3.72 8.29 8.26
N ASP A 11 -3.69 9.38 7.51
CA ASP A 11 -4.73 9.71 6.55
C ASP A 11 -4.28 9.28 5.15
N PHE A 12 -5.10 8.45 4.51
CA PHE A 12 -4.90 8.04 3.13
C PHE A 12 -5.80 8.84 2.20
N ASP A 13 -5.25 9.32 1.10
CA ASP A 13 -6.05 9.93 0.03
C ASP A 13 -7.08 8.91 -0.51
N GLY A 14 -8.37 9.28 -0.41
CA GLY A 14 -9.47 8.33 -0.65
C GLY A 14 -10.10 7.73 0.60
N GLY A 15 -9.50 7.93 1.79
CA GLY A 15 -10.01 7.46 3.07
C GLY A 15 -10.26 5.96 3.07
N VAL A 16 -11.42 5.53 3.55
CA VAL A 16 -11.82 4.11 3.61
C VAL A 16 -11.92 3.40 2.24
N ARG A 17 -11.91 4.17 1.14
CA ARG A 17 -11.92 3.59 -0.23
C ARG A 17 -10.53 3.34 -0.78
N HIS A 18 -9.47 3.76 -0.08
CA HIS A 18 -8.12 3.50 -0.51
C HIS A 18 -7.85 1.98 -0.53
N PRO A 19 -7.30 1.41 -1.62
CA PRO A 19 -7.12 -0.04 -1.75
C PRO A 19 -6.33 -0.68 -0.61
N LEU A 20 -5.32 0.02 -0.09
CA LEU A 20 -4.54 -0.45 1.05
C LEU A 20 -5.38 -0.51 2.33
N VAL A 21 -6.19 0.53 2.60
CA VAL A 21 -7.07 0.57 3.78
C VAL A 21 -8.10 -0.55 3.72
N GLN A 22 -8.68 -0.81 2.54
CA GLN A 22 -9.63 -1.91 2.33
C GLN A 22 -9.00 -3.30 2.49
N ALA A 23 -7.70 -3.43 2.27
CA ALA A 23 -6.98 -4.69 2.39
C ALA A 23 -6.49 -5.00 3.82
N LEU A 24 -6.46 -3.99 4.70
CA LEU A 24 -6.05 -4.16 6.09
C LEU A 24 -7.22 -4.70 6.94
N PRO A 25 -6.94 -5.56 7.93
CA PRO A 25 -7.95 -5.95 8.91
C PRO A 25 -8.37 -4.75 9.77
N SER A 26 -9.59 -4.80 10.34
CA SER A 26 -10.12 -3.72 11.20
C SER A 26 -9.25 -3.44 12.42
N VAL A 27 -8.55 -4.46 12.91
CA VAL A 27 -7.57 -4.38 14.01
C VAL A 27 -6.40 -5.27 13.65
N LEU A 28 -5.21 -4.75 13.80
CA LEU A 28 -3.97 -5.48 13.61
C LEU A 28 -3.13 -5.34 14.88
N ALA A 29 -2.87 -6.46 15.55
CA ALA A 29 -1.97 -6.53 16.69
C ALA A 29 -0.72 -7.33 16.30
N LEU A 30 0.44 -6.69 16.41
CA LEU A 30 1.72 -7.29 16.04
C LEU A 30 2.61 -7.43 17.28
N PRO A 31 3.17 -8.62 17.54
CA PRO A 31 4.19 -8.76 18.56
C PRO A 31 5.47 -8.04 18.12
N VAL A 32 5.93 -7.06 18.90
CA VAL A 32 7.14 -6.27 18.59
C VAL A 32 8.35 -7.18 18.29
N ALA A 33 8.51 -8.26 19.04
CA ALA A 33 9.61 -9.21 18.87
C ALA A 33 9.62 -9.96 17.52
N GLN A 34 8.49 -10.01 16.82
CA GLN A 34 8.38 -10.72 15.53
C GLN A 34 8.59 -9.82 14.30
N VAL A 35 8.58 -8.51 14.50
CA VAL A 35 8.75 -7.54 13.41
C VAL A 35 10.16 -7.00 13.43
N GLN A 36 10.96 -7.36 12.42
CA GLN A 36 12.34 -6.94 12.35
C GLN A 36 12.47 -5.40 12.31
N GLY A 37 13.26 -4.86 13.22
CA GLY A 37 13.58 -3.42 13.29
C GLY A 37 12.50 -2.56 13.95
N ILE A 38 11.29 -3.08 14.24
CA ILE A 38 10.22 -2.26 14.82
C ILE A 38 10.57 -1.77 16.23
N GLY A 39 11.26 -2.61 17.02
CA GLY A 39 11.70 -2.25 18.38
C GLY A 39 12.59 -1.01 18.36
N GLN A 40 13.63 -0.98 17.52
CA GLN A 40 14.53 0.16 17.40
C GLN A 40 13.80 1.44 16.97
N THR A 41 12.82 1.30 16.05
CA THR A 41 12.03 2.45 15.60
C THR A 41 11.12 2.97 16.72
N LEU A 42 10.54 2.08 17.52
CA LEU A 42 9.77 2.45 18.70
C LEU A 42 10.64 3.12 19.77
N ASP A 43 11.84 2.59 20.05
CA ASP A 43 12.79 3.20 21.00
C ASP A 43 13.13 4.64 20.59
N LEU A 44 13.40 4.88 19.29
CA LEU A 44 13.63 6.21 18.76
C LEU A 44 12.41 7.12 18.91
N LEU A 45 11.21 6.60 18.65
CA LEU A 45 9.97 7.34 18.76
C LEU A 45 9.70 7.75 20.22
N PHE A 46 9.83 6.82 21.16
CA PHE A 46 9.66 7.10 22.60
C PHE A 46 10.70 8.10 23.10
N ALA A 47 11.98 7.93 22.73
CA ALA A 47 13.04 8.89 23.10
C ALA A 47 12.77 10.31 22.57
N GLU A 48 12.12 10.43 21.40
CA GLU A 48 11.75 11.75 20.84
C GLU A 48 10.54 12.36 21.57
N THR A 49 9.69 11.57 22.20
CA THR A 49 8.55 12.10 22.99
C THR A 49 8.94 12.59 24.38
N GLU A 50 10.08 12.16 24.94
CA GLU A 50 10.52 12.54 26.28
C GLU A 50 10.90 14.03 26.42
N ARG A 51 11.32 14.67 25.35
CA ARG A 51 11.79 16.07 25.37
C ARG A 51 11.31 16.84 24.15
N VAL A 52 10.73 18.01 24.38
CA VAL A 52 10.34 18.91 23.29
C VAL A 52 11.61 19.48 22.63
N ARG A 53 11.79 19.19 21.34
CA ARG A 53 12.92 19.63 20.53
C ARG A 53 12.46 20.25 19.21
N CYS A 54 13.31 21.07 18.61
CA CYS A 54 13.07 21.55 17.25
C CYS A 54 13.02 20.35 16.27
N GLY A 55 11.97 20.30 15.45
CA GLY A 55 11.78 19.20 14.49
C GLY A 55 11.17 17.91 15.06
N GLN A 56 10.84 17.85 16.36
CA GLN A 56 10.28 16.68 17.03
C GLN A 56 9.08 16.10 16.27
N ARG A 57 8.10 16.94 15.90
CA ARG A 57 6.92 16.48 15.18
C ARG A 57 7.27 15.88 13.82
N LEU A 58 8.16 16.54 13.07
CA LEU A 58 8.60 16.05 11.76
C LEU A 58 9.28 14.70 11.87
N LEU A 59 10.18 14.54 12.88
CA LEU A 59 10.86 13.26 13.11
C LEU A 59 9.87 12.16 13.53
N ALA A 60 8.95 12.46 14.44
CA ALA A 60 7.91 11.51 14.85
C ALA A 60 7.04 11.07 13.66
N ASP A 61 6.59 11.99 12.80
CA ASP A 61 5.82 11.67 11.60
C ASP A 61 6.60 10.70 10.69
N ARG A 62 7.91 10.92 10.48
CA ARG A 62 8.75 10.02 9.68
C ARG A 62 8.97 8.65 10.32
N LEU A 63 9.11 8.59 11.64
CA LEU A 63 9.22 7.33 12.37
C LEU A 63 7.91 6.52 12.28
N PHE A 64 6.75 7.16 12.33
CA PHE A 64 5.47 6.49 12.09
C PHE A 64 5.33 5.96 10.65
N GLU A 65 5.81 6.69 9.65
CA GLU A 65 5.87 6.17 8.26
C GLU A 65 6.77 4.92 8.17
N VAL A 66 7.91 4.93 8.85
CA VAL A 66 8.81 3.77 8.92
C VAL A 66 8.13 2.59 9.61
N LEU A 67 7.46 2.81 10.75
CA LEU A 67 6.70 1.78 11.45
C LEU A 67 5.63 1.15 10.55
N LEU A 68 4.86 1.97 9.82
CA LEU A 68 3.87 1.49 8.86
C LEU A 68 4.51 0.58 7.81
N LEU A 69 5.63 1.00 7.22
CA LEU A 69 6.34 0.20 6.21
C LEU A 69 6.87 -1.12 6.78
N GLN A 70 7.40 -1.12 8.00
CA GLN A 70 7.85 -2.34 8.68
C GLN A 70 6.69 -3.30 8.94
N MET A 71 5.54 -2.78 9.39
CA MET A 71 4.31 -3.56 9.59
C MET A 71 3.80 -4.15 8.27
N LEU A 72 3.74 -3.35 7.21
CA LEU A 72 3.29 -3.82 5.89
C LEU A 72 4.22 -4.91 5.33
N ARG A 73 5.54 -4.75 5.45
CA ARG A 73 6.51 -5.78 5.05
C ARG A 73 6.29 -7.08 5.81
N TRP A 74 6.13 -6.99 7.14
CA TRP A 74 5.85 -8.18 7.95
C TRP A 74 4.55 -8.88 7.52
N LEU A 75 3.50 -8.11 7.20
CA LEU A 75 2.24 -8.67 6.70
C LEU A 75 2.40 -9.39 5.36
N LEU A 76 3.26 -8.90 4.47
CA LEU A 76 3.55 -9.52 3.19
C LEU A 76 4.42 -10.77 3.34
N ASP A 77 5.35 -10.77 4.30
CA ASP A 77 6.26 -11.88 4.57
C ASP A 77 5.58 -13.02 5.35
N GLN A 78 4.50 -12.70 6.10
CA GLN A 78 3.77 -13.63 6.98
C GLN A 78 2.27 -13.73 6.64
N PRO A 79 1.91 -14.08 5.39
CA PRO A 79 0.50 -14.07 4.95
C PRO A 79 -0.41 -14.99 5.78
N ALA A 80 0.12 -16.10 6.29
CA ALA A 80 -0.63 -17.03 7.14
C ALA A 80 -1.01 -16.44 8.50
N HIS A 81 -0.24 -15.50 9.05
CA HIS A 81 -0.48 -14.86 10.34
C HIS A 81 -1.22 -13.54 10.24
N SER A 82 -1.26 -12.96 9.04
CA SER A 82 -1.85 -11.63 8.82
C SER A 82 -3.39 -11.61 8.80
N GLY A 83 -4.04 -12.77 8.65
CA GLY A 83 -5.49 -12.86 8.43
C GLY A 83 -5.95 -12.26 7.08
N ILE A 84 -5.01 -11.88 6.21
CA ILE A 84 -5.30 -11.31 4.90
C ILE A 84 -5.62 -12.44 3.92
N GLN A 85 -6.90 -12.68 3.67
CA GLN A 85 -7.37 -13.73 2.77
C GLN A 85 -7.46 -13.27 1.32
N SER A 86 -7.70 -11.99 1.07
CA SER A 86 -7.83 -11.42 -0.27
C SER A 86 -7.53 -9.91 -0.26
N GLY A 87 -7.33 -9.35 -1.44
CA GLY A 87 -7.07 -7.92 -1.61
C GLY A 87 -5.66 -7.63 -2.16
N VAL A 88 -5.33 -6.35 -2.27
CA VAL A 88 -4.03 -5.94 -2.83
C VAL A 88 -2.84 -6.51 -2.04
N LEU A 89 -2.94 -6.61 -0.73
CA LEU A 89 -1.86 -7.17 0.10
C LEU A 89 -1.66 -8.66 -0.16
N ALA A 90 -2.73 -9.45 -0.34
CA ALA A 90 -2.62 -10.85 -0.74
C ALA A 90 -1.98 -11.00 -2.13
N GLY A 91 -2.31 -10.11 -3.06
CA GLY A 91 -1.66 -10.05 -4.38
C GLY A 91 -0.17 -9.70 -4.29
N LEU A 92 0.20 -8.75 -3.42
CA LEU A 92 1.60 -8.35 -3.20
C LEU A 92 2.41 -9.41 -2.43
N ALA A 93 1.77 -10.21 -1.59
CA ALA A 93 2.42 -11.36 -0.94
C ALA A 93 2.66 -12.52 -1.91
N HIS A 94 1.97 -12.56 -3.05
CA HIS A 94 2.15 -13.63 -4.05
C HIS A 94 3.35 -13.33 -4.97
N PRO A 95 4.40 -14.17 -5.03
CA PRO A 95 5.67 -13.84 -5.67
C PRO A 95 5.59 -13.41 -7.15
N LYS A 96 4.65 -14.00 -7.91
CA LYS A 96 4.46 -13.65 -9.33
C LYS A 96 3.54 -12.44 -9.50
N LEU A 97 2.42 -12.38 -8.77
CA LEU A 97 1.47 -11.27 -8.88
C LEU A 97 2.09 -9.96 -8.39
N ALA A 98 2.96 -10.02 -7.37
CA ALA A 98 3.68 -8.85 -6.87
C ALA A 98 4.45 -8.11 -7.97
N ARG A 99 5.07 -8.83 -8.91
CA ARG A 99 5.80 -8.21 -10.03
C ARG A 99 4.89 -7.36 -10.91
N ALA A 100 3.71 -7.89 -11.26
CA ALA A 100 2.74 -7.15 -12.08
C ALA A 100 2.13 -5.98 -11.30
N LEU A 101 1.78 -6.17 -10.02
CA LEU A 101 1.24 -5.13 -9.17
C LEU A 101 2.24 -3.99 -8.97
N THR A 102 3.51 -4.31 -8.66
CA THR A 102 4.56 -3.31 -8.51
C THR A 102 4.75 -2.51 -9.80
N ALA A 103 4.85 -3.19 -10.95
CA ALA A 103 4.99 -2.51 -12.24
C ALA A 103 3.81 -1.59 -12.58
N VAL A 104 2.58 -2.03 -12.28
CA VAL A 104 1.36 -1.22 -12.45
C VAL A 104 1.37 -0.01 -11.52
N HIS A 105 1.82 -0.18 -10.27
CA HIS A 105 1.90 0.92 -9.30
C HIS A 105 2.97 1.95 -9.67
N GLU A 106 4.12 1.50 -10.16
CA GLU A 106 5.22 2.38 -10.57
C GLU A 106 4.89 3.17 -11.85
N GLN A 107 4.12 2.56 -12.76
CA GLN A 107 3.78 3.17 -14.05
C GLN A 107 2.27 3.08 -14.34
N PRO A 108 1.41 3.72 -13.54
CA PRO A 108 -0.04 3.58 -13.69
C PRO A 108 -0.56 4.10 -15.04
N GLY A 109 0.10 5.07 -15.64
CA GLY A 109 -0.27 5.66 -16.94
C GLY A 109 0.18 4.88 -18.16
N ALA A 110 1.00 3.82 -18.00
CA ALA A 110 1.45 3.01 -19.12
C ALA A 110 0.28 2.25 -19.77
N ASP A 111 0.47 1.87 -21.05
CA ASP A 111 -0.54 1.08 -21.79
C ASP A 111 -0.56 -0.38 -21.27
N TRP A 112 -1.27 -0.59 -20.16
CA TRP A 112 -1.45 -1.88 -19.53
C TRP A 112 -2.57 -2.67 -20.19
N SER A 113 -2.21 -3.81 -20.77
CA SER A 113 -3.13 -4.88 -21.20
C SER A 113 -3.04 -6.07 -20.24
N LEU A 114 -4.00 -6.97 -20.31
CA LEU A 114 -3.95 -8.22 -19.57
C LEU A 114 -2.70 -9.05 -19.93
N ASP A 115 -2.32 -9.03 -21.22
CA ASP A 115 -1.14 -9.75 -21.71
C ASP A 115 0.15 -9.15 -21.13
N ARG A 116 0.26 -7.82 -21.10
CA ARG A 116 1.42 -7.14 -20.53
C ARG A 116 1.55 -7.36 -19.01
N MET A 117 0.43 -7.37 -18.28
CA MET A 117 0.43 -7.71 -16.86
C MET A 117 0.83 -9.16 -16.62
N ALA A 118 0.31 -10.11 -17.41
CA ALA A 118 0.68 -11.52 -17.34
C ALA A 118 2.17 -11.73 -17.65
N GLN A 119 2.70 -11.03 -18.65
CA GLN A 119 4.13 -11.05 -18.99
C GLN A 119 4.98 -10.53 -17.82
N ALA A 120 4.60 -9.42 -17.19
CA ALA A 120 5.29 -8.87 -16.02
C ALA A 120 5.32 -9.86 -14.85
N ALA A 121 4.22 -10.62 -14.66
CA ALA A 121 4.13 -11.69 -13.66
C ALA A 121 4.91 -12.97 -14.05
N GLY A 122 5.35 -13.12 -15.31
CA GLY A 122 5.93 -14.36 -15.83
C GLY A 122 4.91 -15.50 -15.87
N MET A 123 3.67 -15.21 -16.28
CA MET A 123 2.55 -16.14 -16.29
C MET A 123 1.84 -16.15 -17.65
N SER A 124 1.08 -17.23 -17.94
CA SER A 124 0.14 -17.22 -19.05
C SER A 124 -1.01 -16.26 -18.78
N ARG A 125 -1.61 -15.70 -19.84
CA ARG A 125 -2.74 -14.75 -19.72
C ARG A 125 -3.90 -15.29 -18.88
N SER A 126 -4.32 -16.53 -19.15
CA SER A 126 -5.44 -17.17 -18.42
C SER A 126 -5.08 -17.49 -16.97
N GLY A 127 -3.85 -18.02 -16.73
CA GLY A 127 -3.38 -18.29 -15.37
C GLY A 127 -3.28 -17.02 -14.53
N PHE A 128 -2.71 -15.96 -15.10
CA PHE A 128 -2.60 -14.66 -14.43
C PHE A 128 -4.00 -14.11 -14.07
N ALA A 129 -4.95 -14.10 -15.02
CA ALA A 129 -6.29 -13.57 -14.75
C ALA A 129 -7.01 -14.34 -13.64
N ALA A 130 -6.90 -15.67 -13.62
CA ALA A 130 -7.51 -16.52 -12.60
C ALA A 130 -6.85 -16.33 -11.23
N GLU A 131 -5.52 -16.40 -11.14
CA GLU A 131 -4.79 -16.23 -9.87
C GLU A 131 -4.92 -14.80 -9.32
N PHE A 132 -4.87 -13.79 -10.19
CA PHE A 132 -5.06 -12.41 -9.79
C PHE A 132 -6.45 -12.18 -9.19
N LYS A 133 -7.50 -12.66 -9.86
CA LYS A 133 -8.87 -12.54 -9.34
C LYS A 133 -9.06 -13.31 -8.02
N ALA A 134 -8.45 -14.47 -7.88
CA ALA A 134 -8.51 -15.26 -6.64
C ALA A 134 -7.80 -14.55 -5.48
N ALA A 135 -6.59 -14.01 -5.71
CA ALA A 135 -5.80 -13.34 -4.67
C ALA A 135 -6.32 -11.93 -4.36
N VAL A 136 -6.57 -11.11 -5.40
CA VAL A 136 -6.94 -9.68 -5.23
C VAL A 136 -8.44 -9.47 -5.07
N GLY A 137 -9.25 -10.46 -5.45
CA GLY A 137 -10.72 -10.40 -5.36
C GLY A 137 -11.40 -9.68 -6.54
N THR A 138 -10.65 -9.05 -7.44
CA THR A 138 -11.16 -8.35 -8.63
C THR A 138 -10.35 -8.68 -9.88
N PRO A 139 -10.95 -8.61 -11.08
CA PRO A 139 -10.20 -8.77 -12.33
C PRO A 139 -9.07 -7.75 -12.47
N PRO A 140 -7.95 -8.08 -13.17
CA PRO A 140 -6.80 -7.17 -13.33
C PRO A 140 -7.16 -5.81 -13.93
N GLY A 141 -8.04 -5.78 -14.95
CA GLY A 141 -8.48 -4.53 -15.59
C GLY A 141 -9.28 -3.62 -14.67
N ASP A 142 -10.18 -4.20 -13.87
CA ASP A 142 -10.98 -3.46 -12.89
C ASP A 142 -10.09 -2.90 -11.76
N TYR A 143 -9.08 -3.69 -11.36
CA TYR A 143 -8.09 -3.24 -10.38
C TYR A 143 -7.31 -2.02 -10.91
N LEU A 144 -6.77 -2.09 -12.13
CA LEU A 144 -6.06 -1.00 -12.76
C LEU A 144 -6.91 0.28 -12.85
N LEU A 145 -8.19 0.12 -13.27
CA LEU A 145 -9.10 1.24 -13.34
C LEU A 145 -9.30 1.91 -11.99
N ARG A 146 -9.58 1.13 -10.94
CA ARG A 146 -9.74 1.65 -9.57
C ARG A 146 -8.47 2.32 -9.05
N TRP A 147 -7.31 1.74 -9.35
CA TRP A 147 -6.01 2.32 -8.97
C TRP A 147 -5.80 3.68 -9.64
N ARG A 148 -6.02 3.77 -10.95
CA ARG A 148 -5.96 5.05 -11.69
C ARG A 148 -6.94 6.08 -11.14
N VAL A 149 -8.16 5.68 -10.84
CA VAL A 149 -9.18 6.58 -10.25
C VAL A 149 -8.72 7.09 -8.88
N SER A 150 -8.14 6.24 -8.04
CA SER A 150 -7.64 6.69 -6.73
C SER A 150 -6.51 7.74 -6.85
N ILE A 151 -5.57 7.51 -7.77
CA ILE A 151 -4.51 8.49 -8.07
C ILE A 151 -5.10 9.79 -8.63
N ALA A 152 -6.03 9.69 -9.59
CA ALA A 152 -6.70 10.86 -10.16
C ALA A 152 -7.38 11.70 -9.07
N GLN A 153 -8.10 11.06 -8.17
CA GLN A 153 -8.77 11.74 -7.06
C GLN A 153 -7.78 12.46 -6.13
N ALA A 154 -6.65 11.83 -5.81
CA ALA A 154 -5.60 12.44 -5.00
C ALA A 154 -5.00 13.68 -5.69
N GLN A 155 -4.63 13.56 -6.97
CA GLN A 155 -4.04 14.65 -7.73
C GLN A 155 -5.03 15.82 -7.95
N LEU A 156 -6.31 15.54 -8.21
CA LEU A 156 -7.33 16.58 -8.36
C LEU A 156 -7.58 17.33 -7.04
N ARG A 157 -7.58 16.64 -5.90
CA ARG A 157 -7.69 17.28 -4.59
C ARG A 157 -6.50 18.17 -4.26
N SER A 158 -5.30 17.81 -4.73
CA SER A 158 -4.11 18.66 -4.60
C SER A 158 -4.07 19.84 -5.58
N GLY A 159 -5.10 19.99 -6.42
CA GLY A 159 -5.21 21.12 -7.36
C GLY A 159 -4.55 20.88 -8.72
N THR A 160 -4.13 19.66 -9.04
CA THR A 160 -3.58 19.33 -10.35
C THR A 160 -4.66 19.46 -11.44
N ALA A 161 -4.33 20.09 -12.57
CA ALA A 161 -5.26 20.28 -13.67
C ALA A 161 -5.75 18.95 -14.25
N VAL A 162 -7.04 18.84 -14.59
CA VAL A 162 -7.67 17.61 -15.12
C VAL A 162 -6.91 17.06 -16.32
N LYS A 163 -6.48 17.92 -17.24
CA LYS A 163 -5.70 17.53 -18.42
C LYS A 163 -4.38 16.84 -18.03
N SER A 164 -3.64 17.42 -17.08
CA SER A 164 -2.37 16.85 -16.62
C SER A 164 -2.58 15.49 -15.95
N VAL A 165 -3.67 15.33 -15.19
CA VAL A 165 -4.05 14.06 -14.56
C VAL A 165 -4.39 13.01 -15.62
N SER A 166 -5.18 13.38 -16.63
CA SER A 166 -5.56 12.52 -17.75
C SER A 166 -4.31 12.02 -18.50
N ASP A 167 -3.43 12.94 -18.88
CA ASP A 167 -2.18 12.64 -19.60
C ASP A 167 -1.27 11.71 -18.76
N ALA A 168 -1.11 12.01 -17.46
CA ALA A 168 -0.28 11.21 -16.56
C ALA A 168 -0.80 9.78 -16.34
N LEU A 169 -2.12 9.57 -16.45
CA LEU A 169 -2.76 8.27 -16.25
C LEU A 169 -3.06 7.54 -17.58
N GLY A 170 -2.59 8.07 -18.71
CA GLY A 170 -2.69 7.40 -20.01
C GLY A 170 -4.10 7.42 -20.62
N TYR A 171 -4.90 8.45 -20.34
CA TYR A 171 -6.18 8.68 -21.01
C TYR A 171 -6.00 9.64 -22.18
N ALA A 172 -6.63 9.33 -23.31
CA ALA A 172 -6.51 10.11 -24.53
C ALA A 172 -7.24 11.47 -24.47
N SER A 173 -8.18 11.62 -23.54
CA SER A 173 -8.92 12.87 -23.30
C SER A 173 -9.35 12.94 -21.84
N PRO A 174 -9.51 14.16 -21.29
CA PRO A 174 -10.04 14.34 -19.95
C PRO A 174 -11.50 13.92 -19.84
#